data_aedc87ade6fdad23ce32b83f3ab435b6
#
_entry.id   aedc87ade6fdad23ce32b83f3ab435b6
#
_cell.length_a   1.000
_cell.length_b   1.000
_cell.length_c   1.000
_cell.angle_alpha   90.00
_cell.angle_beta   90.00
_cell.angle_gamma   90.00
#
_symmetry.space_group_name_H-M   'P 1'
#
loop_
_entity.id
_entity.type
_entity.pdbx_description
1 polymer ?
#
loop_
_entity_poly.entity_id
_entity_poly.type
_entity_poly.pdbx_seq_one_letter_code
_entity_poly.pdbx_strand_id
1 'polypeptide(L)'
;MGKNFKLEILQILQKERNRFISASELASLLKLSERTIYRHIKLLNKDLEEKGIKITSTPGLGYQLIGISKDSERLLLSPVTNDINLEGDIQNFIVENLLNNCMVSLESILSTFFISESTLYRIIYSINLTMESSKAKIGIKKANIILKGSNLAKLKFLIGILLSSELNHGTSQYKSIIEDFYGNRNNIKAFLLDDYFSKKLLRDFDRKILEWALFIKMRQTKKRNLRELIQDNDISILLNEFEEINGLKTKEKLFNIVDSSLSIFLTDSFRRENSYSIYVDNLVNHLQTLIKQKLNALYVENKLLSRITEEYPLEYQVSGLMAYQIELAFNLPLNKHDVGFVTLYLATINRNNEFVDRSISTVIISDSLSTGFLCREKVQNYLPMLEVIEVLPEWEVENHDFKKYDLIINLTSSNISEEIPLITISNPFDHELIKQIETKVRELNVIPLNQLELISQDVVILSGQNKEEIIATLLDVDIRDTAEKQIIKRQIIEREKITSTEIGNKVAIPHTIVNKLNETKIIIGIHEEGIIWSKEKVKVIILILFSDKTVAQEQLIRKIYNFTRNTDKLNEFIQNKELRILREYVKGEHYGSTNR
;
A
#
# COMPACT_ATOMS: atom_id res chain seq x y z
N MET A 1 -17.10 17.62 10.26
CA MET A 1 -17.14 18.74 9.30
C MET A 1 -17.86 19.91 9.94
N GLY A 2 -17.14 20.98 10.30
CA GLY A 2 -17.76 22.23 10.77
C GLY A 2 -18.34 22.99 9.58
N LYS A 3 -19.65 23.07 9.49
CA LYS A 3 -20.34 23.83 8.44
C LYS A 3 -19.94 25.30 8.50
N ASN A 4 -19.48 25.87 7.37
CA ASN A 4 -19.22 27.30 7.26
C ASN A 4 -20.53 28.03 6.94
N PHE A 5 -21.32 28.30 7.98
CA PHE A 5 -22.62 28.90 7.86
C PHE A 5 -22.64 30.30 7.22
N LYS A 6 -21.54 31.06 7.28
CA LYS A 6 -21.43 32.35 6.58
C LYS A 6 -21.48 32.16 5.07
N LEU A 7 -20.74 31.17 4.55
CA LEU A 7 -20.72 30.86 3.14
C LEU A 7 -22.08 30.29 2.67
N GLU A 8 -22.68 29.39 3.46
CA GLU A 8 -23.99 28.82 3.16
C GLU A 8 -25.06 29.93 3.11
N ILE A 9 -25.04 30.90 4.06
CA ILE A 9 -25.93 32.06 4.03
C ILE A 9 -25.73 32.89 2.75
N LEU A 10 -24.47 33.18 2.38
CA LEU A 10 -24.16 33.94 1.18
C LEU A 10 -24.63 33.23 -0.09
N GLN A 11 -24.45 31.93 -0.19
CA GLN A 11 -24.92 31.10 -1.33
C GLN A 11 -26.43 31.11 -1.44
N ILE A 12 -27.15 30.99 -0.33
CA ILE A 12 -28.62 31.03 -0.33
C ILE A 12 -29.10 32.41 -0.78
N LEU A 13 -28.53 33.50 -0.24
CA LEU A 13 -28.88 34.86 -0.63
C LEU A 13 -28.53 35.18 -2.09
N GLN A 14 -27.50 34.57 -2.63
CA GLN A 14 -27.11 34.70 -4.04
C GLN A 14 -28.04 33.93 -4.97
N LYS A 15 -28.41 32.70 -4.61
CA LYS A 15 -29.35 31.86 -5.37
C LYS A 15 -30.74 32.48 -5.44
N GLU A 16 -31.17 33.09 -4.35
CA GLU A 16 -32.48 33.71 -4.19
C GLU A 16 -32.44 35.26 -4.33
N ARG A 17 -31.54 35.73 -5.18
CA ARG A 17 -31.18 37.15 -5.39
C ARG A 17 -32.38 38.07 -5.66
N ASN A 18 -33.44 37.55 -6.28
CA ASN A 18 -34.60 38.32 -6.71
C ASN A 18 -35.70 38.43 -5.64
N ARG A 19 -35.49 37.83 -4.45
CA ARG A 19 -36.45 37.91 -3.33
C ARG A 19 -35.76 38.15 -2.00
N PHE A 20 -36.54 38.63 -1.04
CA PHE A 20 -36.10 38.68 0.36
C PHE A 20 -36.23 37.33 1.01
N ILE A 21 -35.30 36.94 1.87
CA ILE A 21 -35.31 35.72 2.66
C ILE A 21 -35.35 36.09 4.12
N SER A 22 -36.32 35.57 4.90
CA SER A 22 -36.41 35.87 6.31
C SER A 22 -35.34 35.17 7.16
N ALA A 23 -35.07 35.71 8.35
CA ALA A 23 -34.15 35.06 9.29
C ALA A 23 -34.63 33.67 9.70
N SER A 24 -35.96 33.48 9.83
CA SER A 24 -36.54 32.18 10.17
C SER A 24 -36.40 31.16 9.05
N GLU A 25 -36.53 31.60 7.78
CA GLU A 25 -36.30 30.75 6.61
C GLU A 25 -34.82 30.31 6.53
N LEU A 26 -33.85 31.23 6.68
CA LEU A 26 -32.44 30.90 6.75
C LEU A 26 -32.12 29.98 7.95
N ALA A 27 -32.72 30.22 9.09
CA ALA A 27 -32.56 29.41 10.29
C ALA A 27 -33.05 27.97 10.08
N SER A 28 -34.19 27.81 9.41
CA SER A 28 -34.76 26.51 9.06
C SER A 28 -33.90 25.74 8.07
N LEU A 29 -33.48 26.40 6.97
CA LEU A 29 -32.62 25.79 5.94
C LEU A 29 -31.28 25.32 6.48
N LEU A 30 -30.67 26.10 7.38
CA LEU A 30 -29.32 25.85 7.92
C LEU A 30 -29.33 25.09 9.25
N LYS A 31 -30.54 24.81 9.81
CA LYS A 31 -30.72 24.22 11.14
C LYS A 31 -30.01 25.01 12.26
N LEU A 32 -30.13 26.34 12.22
CA LEU A 32 -29.55 27.29 13.18
C LEU A 32 -30.63 28.07 13.90
N SER A 33 -30.25 28.74 15.00
CA SER A 33 -31.16 29.73 15.61
C SER A 33 -31.15 31.04 14.81
N GLU A 34 -32.27 31.78 14.77
CA GLU A 34 -32.33 33.10 14.15
C GLU A 34 -31.28 34.07 14.71
N ARG A 35 -31.01 34.01 16.01
CA ARG A 35 -29.99 34.81 16.69
C ARG A 35 -28.59 34.48 16.09
N THR A 36 -28.32 33.26 15.70
CA THR A 36 -27.08 32.85 15.04
C THR A 36 -27.04 33.41 13.62
N ILE A 37 -28.17 33.39 12.88
CA ILE A 37 -28.28 34.00 11.54
C ILE A 37 -27.98 35.52 11.61
N TYR A 38 -28.60 36.24 12.53
CA TYR A 38 -28.33 37.68 12.73
C TYR A 38 -26.86 37.97 12.95
N ARG A 39 -26.20 37.20 13.80
CA ARG A 39 -24.76 37.33 14.07
C ARG A 39 -23.91 37.10 12.82
N HIS A 40 -24.22 36.06 12.05
CA HIS A 40 -23.47 35.74 10.82
C HIS A 40 -23.68 36.78 9.73
N ILE A 41 -24.90 37.31 9.55
CA ILE A 41 -25.17 38.36 8.56
C ILE A 41 -24.45 39.68 8.93
N LYS A 42 -24.41 40.04 10.21
CA LYS A 42 -23.69 41.22 10.68
C LYS A 42 -22.19 41.11 10.38
N LEU A 43 -21.60 39.95 10.57
CA LEU A 43 -20.20 39.69 10.26
C LEU A 43 -19.96 39.66 8.74
N LEU A 44 -20.86 39.03 7.96
CA LEU A 44 -20.79 39.02 6.50
C LEU A 44 -20.84 40.44 5.91
N ASN A 45 -21.73 41.31 6.40
CA ASN A 45 -21.79 42.67 5.91
C ASN A 45 -20.48 43.43 6.09
N LYS A 46 -19.80 43.23 7.23
CA LYS A 46 -18.48 43.85 7.45
C LYS A 46 -17.45 43.34 6.44
N ASP A 47 -17.46 42.04 6.13
CA ASP A 47 -16.52 41.42 5.22
C ASP A 47 -16.80 41.75 3.73
N LEU A 48 -18.06 42.09 3.40
CA LEU A 48 -18.52 42.42 2.05
C LEU A 48 -18.43 43.91 1.72
N GLU A 49 -18.39 44.81 2.73
CA GLU A 49 -18.29 46.27 2.54
C GLU A 49 -17.07 46.68 1.72
N GLU A 50 -15.90 46.05 1.99
CA GLU A 50 -14.65 46.28 1.25
C GLU A 50 -14.75 45.88 -0.23
N LYS A 51 -15.71 45.03 -0.57
CA LYS A 51 -15.97 44.51 -1.95
C LYS A 51 -17.12 45.21 -2.66
N GLY A 52 -17.68 46.26 -2.04
CA GLY A 52 -18.83 46.98 -2.60
C GLY A 52 -20.14 46.20 -2.64
N ILE A 53 -20.27 45.13 -1.85
CA ILE A 53 -21.43 44.29 -1.76
C ILE A 53 -22.05 44.41 -0.38
N LYS A 54 -23.38 44.44 -0.29
CA LYS A 54 -24.09 44.61 0.98
C LYS A 54 -25.31 43.68 1.07
N ILE A 55 -25.47 43.04 2.25
CA ILE A 55 -26.72 42.36 2.59
C ILE A 55 -27.62 43.38 3.26
N THR A 56 -28.72 43.76 2.62
CA THR A 56 -29.73 44.67 3.18
C THR A 56 -30.78 43.91 3.94
N SER A 57 -31.25 44.50 5.01
CA SER A 57 -32.37 44.01 5.82
C SER A 57 -33.56 44.95 5.69
N THR A 58 -34.72 44.41 5.28
CA THR A 58 -35.98 45.14 5.23
C THR A 58 -36.93 44.59 6.29
N PRO A 59 -37.40 45.44 7.22
CA PRO A 59 -38.30 44.98 8.27
C PRO A 59 -39.53 44.28 7.65
N GLY A 60 -39.88 43.11 8.16
CA GLY A 60 -41.02 42.30 7.69
C GLY A 60 -40.77 41.49 6.43
N LEU A 61 -39.72 41.74 5.65
CA LEU A 61 -39.41 41.02 4.42
C LEU A 61 -38.19 40.11 4.55
N GLY A 62 -37.14 40.53 5.28
CA GLY A 62 -35.94 39.73 5.49
C GLY A 62 -34.69 40.36 4.88
N TYR A 63 -33.80 39.50 4.35
CA TYR A 63 -32.48 39.86 3.84
C TYR A 63 -32.39 39.67 2.32
N GLN A 64 -31.68 40.59 1.68
CA GLN A 64 -31.36 40.53 0.24
C GLN A 64 -29.97 41.01 -0.03
N LEU A 65 -29.28 40.46 -1.00
CA LEU A 65 -27.93 40.83 -1.44
C LEU A 65 -28.03 41.93 -2.50
N ILE A 66 -27.37 43.09 -2.27
CA ILE A 66 -27.38 44.28 -3.18
C ILE A 66 -25.94 44.70 -3.50
N GLY A 67 -25.73 45.35 -4.65
CA GLY A 67 -24.47 46.04 -5.00
C GLY A 67 -23.48 45.23 -5.82
N ILE A 68 -23.95 44.22 -6.59
CA ILE A 68 -23.08 43.40 -7.44
C ILE A 68 -22.85 44.13 -8.78
N SER A 69 -21.65 44.66 -9.01
CA SER A 69 -21.19 45.05 -10.36
C SER A 69 -20.87 43.78 -11.18
N LYS A 70 -20.87 43.89 -12.54
CA LYS A 70 -20.48 42.75 -13.43
C LYS A 70 -19.10 42.19 -13.10
N ASP A 71 -18.17 42.97 -12.57
CA ASP A 71 -16.83 42.54 -12.18
C ASP A 71 -16.81 41.87 -10.81
N SER A 72 -17.65 42.36 -9.86
CA SER A 72 -17.87 41.68 -8.58
C SER A 72 -18.68 40.37 -8.75
N GLU A 73 -19.52 40.31 -9.76
CA GLU A 73 -20.23 39.06 -10.15
C GLU A 73 -19.27 37.99 -10.67
N ARG A 74 -18.22 38.37 -11.41
CA ARG A 74 -17.14 37.45 -11.81
C ARG A 74 -16.29 36.96 -10.63
N LEU A 75 -16.09 37.78 -9.60
CA LEU A 75 -15.40 37.40 -8.36
C LEU A 75 -16.26 36.53 -7.44
N LEU A 76 -17.59 36.62 -7.54
CA LEU A 76 -18.56 35.77 -6.84
C LEU A 76 -19.03 34.58 -7.71
N LEU A 77 -18.95 34.72 -9.05
CA LEU A 77 -19.33 33.73 -10.07
C LEU A 77 -18.14 32.96 -10.66
N SER A 78 -16.91 33.15 -10.18
CA SER A 78 -15.93 32.08 -10.33
C SER A 78 -16.61 30.83 -9.78
N PRO A 79 -16.75 29.76 -10.57
CA PRO A 79 -17.72 28.69 -10.30
C PRO A 79 -17.45 28.10 -8.93
N VAL A 80 -18.36 28.38 -7.99
CA VAL A 80 -18.53 27.63 -6.74
C VAL A 80 -19.18 26.28 -7.10
N THR A 81 -18.64 25.65 -8.11
CA THR A 81 -18.86 24.26 -8.50
C THR A 81 -17.50 23.60 -8.48
N ASN A 82 -16.98 23.50 -7.27
CA ASN A 82 -16.09 22.45 -6.82
C ASN A 82 -16.00 22.64 -5.32
N ASP A 83 -16.12 21.57 -4.59
CA ASP A 83 -15.93 21.50 -3.15
C ASP A 83 -14.82 22.47 -2.74
N ILE A 84 -15.19 23.57 -2.04
CA ILE A 84 -14.20 24.46 -1.45
C ILE A 84 -13.48 23.59 -0.44
N ASN A 85 -12.31 23.15 -0.80
CA ASN A 85 -11.42 22.41 0.08
C ASN A 85 -10.79 23.40 1.07
N LEU A 86 -11.63 24.00 1.92
CA LEU A 86 -11.20 24.97 2.93
C LEU A 86 -10.04 24.44 3.76
N GLU A 87 -10.01 23.14 4.01
CA GLU A 87 -8.90 22.48 4.70
C GLU A 87 -7.61 22.56 3.86
N GLY A 88 -7.69 22.30 2.58
CA GLY A 88 -6.56 22.43 1.64
C GLY A 88 -6.06 23.87 1.51
N ASP A 89 -6.96 24.86 1.47
CA ASP A 89 -6.58 26.27 1.38
C ASP A 89 -5.83 26.72 2.65
N ILE A 90 -6.27 26.28 3.82
CA ILE A 90 -5.58 26.56 5.09
C ILE A 90 -4.21 25.86 5.13
N GLN A 91 -4.15 24.61 4.68
CA GLN A 91 -2.88 23.88 4.58
C GLN A 91 -1.91 24.60 3.63
N ASN A 92 -2.39 25.03 2.45
CA ASN A 92 -1.61 25.82 1.49
C ASN A 92 -1.05 27.09 2.13
N PHE A 93 -1.89 27.86 2.79
CA PHE A 93 -1.51 29.11 3.47
C PHE A 93 -0.43 28.87 4.54
N ILE A 94 -0.59 27.84 5.37
CA ILE A 94 0.39 27.48 6.40
C ILE A 94 1.73 27.10 5.74
N VAL A 95 1.73 26.20 4.76
CA VAL A 95 2.95 25.71 4.12
C VAL A 95 3.67 26.82 3.36
N GLU A 96 2.95 27.69 2.65
CA GLU A 96 3.54 28.84 1.93
C GLU A 96 4.26 29.80 2.88
N ASN A 97 3.65 30.10 4.02
CA ASN A 97 4.30 30.94 5.02
C ASN A 97 5.52 30.28 5.66
N LEU A 98 5.45 28.97 5.94
CA LEU A 98 6.61 28.22 6.45
C LEU A 98 7.76 28.15 5.43
N LEU A 99 7.46 28.08 4.12
CA LEU A 99 8.45 28.16 3.04
C LEU A 99 9.19 29.50 3.03
N ASN A 100 8.50 30.58 3.31
CA ASN A 100 9.08 31.93 3.32
C ASN A 100 9.72 32.29 4.66
N ASN A 101 9.87 31.37 5.59
CA ASN A 101 10.29 31.59 6.98
C ASN A 101 9.44 32.66 7.71
N CYS A 102 8.19 32.86 7.28
CA CYS A 102 7.29 33.80 7.90
C CYS A 102 6.61 33.16 9.11
N MET A 103 6.58 33.89 10.22
CA MET A 103 5.75 33.50 11.36
C MET A 103 4.29 33.81 11.04
N VAL A 104 3.44 32.83 11.18
CA VAL A 104 1.99 32.96 10.95
C VAL A 104 1.31 33.07 12.29
N SER A 105 0.64 34.20 12.57
CA SER A 105 -0.13 34.32 13.81
C SER A 105 -1.37 33.43 13.76
N LEU A 106 -1.68 32.81 14.89
CA LEU A 106 -2.91 32.05 15.07
C LEU A 106 -4.14 32.88 14.71
N GLU A 107 -4.19 34.11 15.23
CA GLU A 107 -5.28 35.04 15.02
C GLU A 107 -5.48 35.38 13.54
N SER A 108 -4.38 35.58 12.79
CA SER A 108 -4.45 35.83 11.35
C SER A 108 -5.15 34.69 10.60
N ILE A 109 -4.83 33.43 10.89
CA ILE A 109 -5.51 32.30 10.23
C ILE A 109 -6.97 32.21 10.65
N LEU A 110 -7.25 32.33 11.95
CA LEU A 110 -8.63 32.24 12.46
C LEU A 110 -9.51 33.33 11.85
N SER A 111 -8.99 34.54 11.69
CA SER A 111 -9.73 35.66 11.08
C SER A 111 -9.83 35.54 9.55
N THR A 112 -8.76 35.14 8.87
CA THR A 112 -8.74 34.99 7.38
C THR A 112 -9.69 33.90 6.91
N PHE A 113 -9.67 32.74 7.57
CA PHE A 113 -10.46 31.57 7.16
C PHE A 113 -11.74 31.37 7.95
N PHE A 114 -12.05 32.24 8.91
CA PHE A 114 -13.24 32.21 9.76
C PHE A 114 -13.47 30.83 10.44
N ILE A 115 -12.40 30.23 10.94
CA ILE A 115 -12.45 28.93 11.62
C ILE A 115 -12.22 29.06 13.13
N SER A 116 -12.59 28.03 13.87
CA SER A 116 -12.27 27.91 15.29
C SER A 116 -10.85 27.42 15.53
N GLU A 117 -10.30 27.69 16.71
CA GLU A 117 -9.01 27.12 17.12
C GLU A 117 -9.02 25.59 17.05
N SER A 118 -10.09 24.94 17.48
CA SER A 118 -10.22 23.48 17.43
C SER A 118 -10.14 22.94 16.01
N THR A 119 -10.70 23.65 15.03
CA THR A 119 -10.58 23.29 13.60
C THR A 119 -9.16 23.43 13.12
N LEU A 120 -8.48 24.51 13.47
CA LEU A 120 -7.07 24.72 13.10
C LEU A 120 -6.15 23.68 13.73
N TYR A 121 -6.35 23.34 15.02
CA TYR A 121 -5.59 22.26 15.66
C TYR A 121 -5.79 20.90 14.95
N ARG A 122 -7.01 20.59 14.52
CA ARG A 122 -7.30 19.37 13.74
C ARG A 122 -6.55 19.36 12.40
N ILE A 123 -6.51 20.49 11.70
CA ILE A 123 -5.77 20.63 10.42
C ILE A 123 -4.26 20.44 10.64
N ILE A 124 -3.71 21.10 11.65
CA ILE A 124 -2.27 20.94 12.01
C ILE A 124 -1.98 19.48 12.38
N TYR A 125 -2.87 18.84 13.13
CA TYR A 125 -2.74 17.42 13.46
C TYR A 125 -2.76 16.53 12.21
N SER A 126 -3.68 16.77 11.27
CA SER A 126 -3.75 16.07 9.99
C SER A 126 -2.45 16.18 9.19
N ILE A 127 -1.89 17.41 9.06
CA ILE A 127 -0.60 17.61 8.39
C ILE A 127 0.52 16.84 9.10
N ASN A 128 0.60 16.92 10.42
CA ASN A 128 1.64 16.23 11.18
C ASN A 128 1.49 14.69 11.10
N LEU A 129 0.27 14.19 10.97
CA LEU A 129 0.00 12.75 10.80
C LEU A 129 0.48 12.23 9.44
N THR A 130 0.26 12.98 8.36
CA THR A 130 0.80 12.63 7.04
C THR A 130 2.32 12.66 7.01
N MET A 131 2.93 13.44 7.91
CA MET A 131 4.38 13.63 8.04
C MET A 131 4.94 12.90 9.27
N GLU A 132 4.32 11.78 9.70
CA GLU A 132 4.66 11.07 10.94
C GLU A 132 6.12 10.61 10.99
N SER A 133 6.70 10.22 9.86
CA SER A 133 8.11 9.83 9.74
C SER A 133 9.10 11.01 9.89
N SER A 134 8.61 12.25 9.88
CA SER A 134 9.47 13.44 9.99
C SER A 134 9.93 13.70 11.42
N LYS A 135 11.19 14.11 11.56
CA LYS A 135 11.75 14.64 12.82
C LYS A 135 11.36 16.11 13.09
N ALA A 136 10.63 16.75 12.17
CA ALA A 136 10.06 18.08 12.33
C ALA A 136 8.53 18.00 12.40
N LYS A 137 7.91 18.93 13.14
CA LYS A 137 6.45 18.99 13.32
C LYS A 137 5.97 20.44 13.35
N ILE A 138 4.82 20.70 12.74
CA ILE A 138 4.14 21.98 12.89
C ILE A 138 3.60 22.07 14.32
N GLY A 139 3.89 23.16 15.00
CA GLY A 139 3.40 23.44 16.36
C GLY A 139 3.14 24.92 16.56
N ILE A 140 2.55 25.24 17.71
CA ILE A 140 2.23 26.60 18.11
C ILE A 140 3.20 27.03 19.22
N LYS A 141 3.75 28.26 19.10
CA LYS A 141 4.59 28.92 20.11
C LYS A 141 4.29 30.41 20.13
N LYS A 142 3.94 30.95 21.31
CA LYS A 142 3.59 32.38 21.49
C LYS A 142 2.54 32.84 20.45
N ALA A 143 1.43 32.10 20.32
CA ALA A 143 0.36 32.36 19.37
C ALA A 143 0.78 32.39 17.88
N ASN A 144 1.95 31.85 17.53
CA ASN A 144 2.41 31.70 16.14
C ASN A 144 2.55 30.22 15.77
N ILE A 145 2.20 29.92 14.55
CA ILE A 145 2.46 28.59 13.95
C ILE A 145 3.91 28.57 13.50
N ILE A 146 4.64 27.55 13.94
CA ILE A 146 6.05 27.37 13.63
C ILE A 146 6.35 25.93 13.28
N LEU A 147 7.35 25.71 12.45
CA LEU A 147 7.92 24.39 12.22
C LEU A 147 9.03 24.13 13.26
N LYS A 148 8.83 23.12 14.14
CA LYS A 148 9.78 22.72 15.19
C LYS A 148 10.69 21.61 14.65
N GLY A 149 11.98 21.66 15.00
CA GLY A 149 12.98 20.67 14.59
C GLY A 149 14.30 21.33 14.19
N SER A 150 15.34 20.54 13.88
CA SER A 150 16.58 21.04 13.28
C SER A 150 16.34 21.64 11.88
N ASN A 151 17.27 22.41 11.35
CA ASN A 151 17.13 23.02 10.03
C ASN A 151 16.97 21.94 8.94
N LEU A 152 17.80 20.90 8.99
CA LEU A 152 17.68 19.75 8.09
C LEU A 152 16.33 19.04 8.21
N ALA A 153 15.84 18.82 9.44
CA ALA A 153 14.52 18.20 9.65
C ALA A 153 13.39 19.04 9.09
N LYS A 154 13.46 20.36 9.22
CA LYS A 154 12.51 21.31 8.63
C LYS A 154 12.55 21.29 7.11
N LEU A 155 13.77 21.26 6.53
CA LEU A 155 13.95 21.13 5.08
C LEU A 155 13.32 19.84 4.56
N LYS A 156 13.64 18.70 5.18
CA LYS A 156 13.06 17.40 4.83
C LYS A 156 11.54 17.36 4.97
N PHE A 157 10.98 18.01 6.00
CA PHE A 157 9.52 18.13 6.17
C PHE A 157 8.88 18.87 5.00
N LEU A 158 9.45 20.01 4.59
CA LEU A 158 8.92 20.80 3.47
C LEU A 158 9.08 20.07 2.13
N ILE A 159 10.20 19.39 1.90
CA ILE A 159 10.39 18.52 0.73
C ILE A 159 9.31 17.43 0.74
N GLY A 160 9.15 16.74 1.88
CA GLY A 160 8.22 15.66 2.06
C GLY A 160 6.78 16.04 1.73
N ILE A 161 6.29 17.16 2.29
CA ILE A 161 4.90 17.59 2.06
C ILE A 161 4.64 18.02 0.61
N LEU A 162 5.57 18.75 -0.01
CA LEU A 162 5.41 19.28 -1.37
C LEU A 162 5.57 18.16 -2.42
N LEU A 163 6.61 17.36 -2.30
CA LEU A 163 6.86 16.26 -3.24
C LEU A 163 5.82 15.13 -3.09
N SER A 164 5.36 14.84 -1.87
CA SER A 164 4.26 13.89 -1.66
C SER A 164 2.96 14.36 -2.32
N SER A 165 2.65 15.66 -2.23
CA SER A 165 1.48 16.23 -2.90
C SER A 165 1.59 16.11 -4.43
N GLU A 166 2.76 16.40 -4.99
CA GLU A 166 3.02 16.25 -6.42
C GLU A 166 2.82 14.79 -6.89
N LEU A 167 3.31 13.82 -6.11
CA LEU A 167 3.27 12.40 -6.45
C LEU A 167 1.87 11.79 -6.31
N ASN A 168 1.09 12.21 -5.30
CA ASN A 168 -0.21 11.58 -4.99
C ASN A 168 -1.39 12.25 -5.69
N HIS A 169 -1.38 13.57 -5.81
CA HIS A 169 -2.55 14.36 -6.23
C HIS A 169 -2.31 15.20 -7.49
N GLY A 170 -1.13 15.12 -8.08
CA GLY A 170 -0.75 16.03 -9.15
C GLY A 170 -0.63 17.47 -8.61
N THR A 171 -1.16 18.45 -9.35
CA THR A 171 -1.01 19.87 -9.00
C THR A 171 -2.19 20.47 -8.23
N SER A 172 -3.14 19.66 -7.74
CA SER A 172 -4.37 20.19 -7.12
C SER A 172 -4.12 20.81 -5.74
N GLN A 173 -3.26 20.20 -4.93
CA GLN A 173 -2.85 20.73 -3.64
C GLN A 173 -1.52 21.48 -3.77
N TYR A 174 -1.36 22.58 -3.05
CA TYR A 174 -0.18 23.48 -3.12
C TYR A 174 0.10 24.04 -4.54
N LYS A 175 -0.95 24.26 -5.32
CA LYS A 175 -0.86 24.61 -6.75
C LYS A 175 0.04 25.80 -7.02
N SER A 176 -0.13 26.93 -6.29
CA SER A 176 0.68 28.13 -6.45
C SER A 176 2.17 27.90 -6.20
N ILE A 177 2.49 27.09 -5.18
CA ILE A 177 3.88 26.75 -4.82
C ILE A 177 4.49 25.85 -5.90
N ILE A 178 3.71 24.88 -6.39
CA ILE A 178 4.15 23.93 -7.42
C ILE A 178 4.36 24.67 -8.76
N GLU A 179 3.49 25.61 -9.12
CA GLU A 179 3.65 26.45 -10.32
C GLU A 179 4.91 27.31 -10.25
N ASP A 180 5.17 27.95 -9.09
CA ASP A 180 6.41 28.71 -8.87
C ASP A 180 7.65 27.80 -8.93
N PHE A 181 7.59 26.60 -8.37
CA PHE A 181 8.65 25.60 -8.50
C PHE A 181 8.93 25.28 -9.97
N TYR A 182 7.91 24.96 -10.76
CA TYR A 182 8.10 24.65 -12.17
C TYR A 182 8.63 25.82 -12.98
N GLY A 183 8.30 27.07 -12.64
CA GLY A 183 8.89 28.28 -13.22
C GLY A 183 10.40 28.38 -13.00
N ASN A 184 10.91 27.89 -11.88
CA ASN A 184 12.33 27.92 -11.52
C ASN A 184 13.08 26.61 -11.85
N ARG A 185 12.36 25.52 -12.11
CA ARG A 185 12.90 24.15 -12.22
C ARG A 185 13.94 24.00 -13.31
N ASN A 186 13.73 24.60 -14.48
CA ASN A 186 14.64 24.44 -15.61
C ASN A 186 16.07 24.92 -15.28
N ASN A 187 16.18 26.03 -14.55
CA ASN A 187 17.47 26.57 -14.11
C ASN A 187 18.13 25.65 -13.07
N ILE A 188 17.36 25.14 -12.12
CA ILE A 188 17.86 24.22 -11.09
C ILE A 188 18.28 22.89 -11.74
N LYS A 189 17.47 22.35 -12.64
CA LYS A 189 17.77 21.10 -13.34
C LYS A 189 19.03 21.22 -14.20
N ALA A 190 19.19 22.30 -14.95
CA ALA A 190 20.38 22.55 -15.74
C ALA A 190 21.63 22.60 -14.85
N PHE A 191 21.56 23.27 -13.69
CA PHE A 191 22.64 23.29 -12.71
C PHE A 191 22.97 21.92 -12.15
N LEU A 192 21.99 21.06 -11.85
CA LEU A 192 22.20 19.70 -11.34
C LEU A 192 22.68 18.72 -12.41
N LEU A 193 22.62 19.06 -13.69
CA LEU A 193 23.18 18.28 -14.81
C LEU A 193 24.61 18.70 -15.18
N ASP A 194 25.16 19.75 -14.55
CA ASP A 194 26.53 20.22 -14.79
C ASP A 194 27.57 19.17 -14.33
N ASP A 195 28.79 19.24 -14.88
CA ASP A 195 29.90 18.29 -14.68
C ASP A 195 30.25 17.99 -13.22
N TYR A 196 29.98 18.93 -12.31
CA TYR A 196 30.19 18.72 -10.87
C TYR A 196 29.35 17.56 -10.32
N PHE A 197 28.11 17.41 -10.80
CA PHE A 197 27.18 16.39 -10.32
C PHE A 197 27.24 15.10 -11.15
N SER A 198 27.80 15.15 -12.36
CA SER A 198 27.99 13.95 -13.21
C SER A 198 28.90 12.90 -12.56
N LYS A 199 29.82 13.35 -11.68
CA LYS A 199 30.76 12.51 -10.93
C LYS A 199 30.19 11.93 -9.64
N LYS A 200 29.00 12.39 -9.19
CA LYS A 200 28.34 11.92 -7.98
C LYS A 200 27.38 10.77 -8.29
N LEU A 201 27.32 9.78 -7.40
CA LEU A 201 26.40 8.64 -7.48
C LEU A 201 24.94 9.05 -7.24
N LEU A 202 24.44 10.05 -7.98
CA LEU A 202 23.08 10.56 -7.86
C LEU A 202 22.17 9.94 -8.92
N ARG A 203 21.03 9.40 -8.48
CA ARG A 203 19.96 8.90 -9.34
C ARG A 203 18.94 10.01 -9.64
N ASP A 204 18.07 9.77 -10.60
CA ASP A 204 17.05 10.76 -10.99
C ASP A 204 16.13 11.18 -9.82
N PHE A 205 15.81 10.24 -8.93
CA PHE A 205 15.02 10.55 -7.75
C PHE A 205 15.78 11.44 -6.75
N ASP A 206 17.07 11.25 -6.58
CA ASP A 206 17.94 12.10 -5.74
C ASP A 206 17.97 13.53 -6.27
N ARG A 207 18.11 13.66 -7.60
CA ARG A 207 18.05 14.97 -8.28
C ARG A 207 16.71 15.64 -8.06
N LYS A 208 15.60 14.91 -8.12
CA LYS A 208 14.27 15.45 -7.86
C LYS A 208 14.12 16.00 -6.42
N ILE A 209 14.64 15.30 -5.43
CA ILE A 209 14.68 15.79 -4.04
C ILE A 209 15.55 17.04 -3.92
N LEU A 210 16.72 17.07 -4.59
CA LEU A 210 17.62 18.21 -4.58
C LEU A 210 17.01 19.44 -5.31
N GLU A 211 16.27 19.24 -6.39
CA GLU A 211 15.52 20.31 -7.06
C GLU A 211 14.60 21.02 -6.05
N TRP A 212 13.81 20.26 -5.29
CA TRP A 212 12.96 20.82 -4.24
C TRP A 212 13.73 21.43 -3.09
N ALA A 213 14.82 20.80 -2.64
CA ALA A 213 15.66 21.33 -1.57
C ALA A 213 16.25 22.71 -1.92
N LEU A 214 16.80 22.84 -3.13
CA LEU A 214 17.35 24.09 -3.65
C LEU A 214 16.26 25.17 -3.80
N PHE A 215 15.09 24.82 -4.34
CA PHE A 215 13.96 25.74 -4.44
C PHE A 215 13.51 26.26 -3.07
N ILE A 216 13.37 25.38 -2.08
CA ILE A 216 13.00 25.77 -0.71
C ILE A 216 14.05 26.71 -0.12
N LYS A 217 15.34 26.39 -0.27
CA LYS A 217 16.44 27.24 0.22
C LYS A 217 16.48 28.60 -0.50
N MET A 218 16.20 28.64 -1.81
CA MET A 218 16.06 29.91 -2.55
C MET A 218 14.96 30.80 -1.95
N ARG A 219 13.79 30.23 -1.65
CA ARG A 219 12.67 30.95 -1.03
C ARG A 219 13.02 31.45 0.39
N GLN A 220 13.61 30.60 1.21
CA GLN A 220 13.96 30.89 2.60
C GLN A 220 15.05 31.96 2.76
N THR A 221 16.08 31.90 1.91
CA THR A 221 17.25 32.79 2.02
C THR A 221 17.18 33.99 1.09
N LYS A 222 16.21 34.03 0.16
CA LYS A 222 16.11 35.02 -0.93
C LYS A 222 17.35 35.05 -1.83
N LYS A 223 18.22 34.06 -1.75
CA LYS A 223 19.40 33.90 -2.63
C LYS A 223 19.00 33.20 -3.92
N ARG A 224 19.56 33.64 -5.06
CA ARG A 224 19.33 33.05 -6.37
C ARG A 224 20.57 32.32 -6.92
N ASN A 225 21.73 32.44 -6.27
CA ASN A 225 22.96 31.79 -6.70
C ASN A 225 22.98 30.35 -6.23
N LEU A 226 22.75 29.41 -7.14
CA LEU A 226 22.69 27.97 -6.86
C LEU A 226 24.04 27.40 -6.37
N ARG A 227 25.18 27.98 -6.81
CA ARG A 227 26.51 27.57 -6.35
C ARG A 227 26.77 27.88 -4.88
N GLU A 228 26.16 28.93 -4.35
CA GLU A 228 26.21 29.22 -2.92
C GLU A 228 25.26 28.33 -2.13
N LEU A 229 24.06 28.08 -2.67
CA LEU A 229 23.04 27.27 -2.00
C LEU A 229 23.46 25.81 -1.87
N ILE A 230 24.20 25.26 -2.84
CA ILE A 230 24.66 23.87 -2.77
C ILE A 230 25.70 23.65 -1.67
N GLN A 231 26.38 24.72 -1.23
CA GLN A 231 27.32 24.69 -0.11
C GLN A 231 26.64 24.80 1.25
N ASP A 232 25.30 24.99 1.27
CA ASP A 232 24.53 24.97 2.50
C ASP A 232 24.71 23.64 3.24
N ASN A 233 24.89 23.69 4.54
CA ASN A 233 25.18 22.52 5.36
C ASN A 233 24.07 21.43 5.26
N ASP A 234 22.79 21.85 5.22
CA ASP A 234 21.68 20.89 5.09
C ASP A 234 21.67 20.19 3.73
N ILE A 235 22.02 20.92 2.65
CA ILE A 235 22.16 20.33 1.30
C ILE A 235 23.33 19.36 1.23
N SER A 236 24.47 19.72 1.86
CA SER A 236 25.64 18.85 1.92
C SER A 236 25.35 17.55 2.67
N ILE A 237 24.59 17.59 3.75
CA ILE A 237 24.17 16.40 4.49
C ILE A 237 23.23 15.52 3.61
N LEU A 238 22.26 16.12 2.91
CA LEU A 238 21.40 15.37 1.97
C LEU A 238 22.21 14.65 0.88
N LEU A 239 23.21 15.32 0.31
CA LEU A 239 24.08 14.73 -0.71
C LEU A 239 24.84 13.51 -0.16
N ASN A 240 25.42 13.64 1.04
CA ASN A 240 26.14 12.55 1.69
C ASN A 240 25.22 11.36 2.00
N GLU A 241 24.00 11.62 2.48
CA GLU A 241 23.00 10.57 2.69
C GLU A 241 22.68 9.82 1.37
N PHE A 242 22.55 10.51 0.26
CA PHE A 242 22.28 9.88 -1.03
C PHE A 242 23.46 9.02 -1.51
N GLU A 243 24.69 9.52 -1.36
CA GLU A 243 25.90 8.77 -1.69
C GLU A 243 26.03 7.50 -0.82
N GLU A 244 25.73 7.58 0.48
CA GLU A 244 25.73 6.43 1.39
C GLU A 244 24.68 5.39 0.99
N ILE A 245 23.43 5.84 0.71
CA ILE A 245 22.35 4.92 0.33
C ILE A 245 22.60 4.27 -1.04
N ASN A 246 23.17 5.01 -1.99
CA ASN A 246 23.53 4.49 -3.30
C ASN A 246 24.78 3.60 -3.28
N GLY A 247 25.57 3.68 -2.20
CA GLY A 247 26.85 2.98 -2.06
C GLY A 247 26.70 1.46 -1.93
N LEU A 248 27.81 0.76 -2.22
CA LEU A 248 27.88 -0.71 -2.23
C LEU A 248 27.48 -1.33 -0.89
N LYS A 249 27.89 -0.77 0.24
CA LYS A 249 27.59 -1.30 1.58
C LYS A 249 26.08 -1.36 1.85
N THR A 250 25.34 -0.31 1.48
CA THR A 250 23.88 -0.29 1.62
C THR A 250 23.23 -1.27 0.64
N LYS A 251 23.76 -1.35 -0.60
CA LYS A 251 23.29 -2.30 -1.62
C LYS A 251 23.44 -3.75 -1.14
N GLU A 252 24.60 -4.12 -0.60
CA GLU A 252 24.88 -5.47 -0.05
C GLU A 252 23.95 -5.79 1.13
N LYS A 253 23.76 -4.84 2.04
CA LYS A 253 22.84 -5.01 3.18
C LYS A 253 21.40 -5.27 2.74
N LEU A 254 20.92 -4.51 1.76
CA LEU A 254 19.60 -4.70 1.18
C LEU A 254 19.50 -6.01 0.39
N PHE A 255 20.54 -6.37 -0.36
CA PHE A 255 20.59 -7.65 -1.07
C PHE A 255 20.42 -8.81 -0.10
N ASN A 256 21.11 -8.83 1.03
CA ASN A 256 20.99 -9.89 2.03
C ASN A 256 19.57 -9.98 2.64
N ILE A 257 18.92 -8.83 2.88
CA ILE A 257 17.53 -8.79 3.36
C ILE A 257 16.58 -9.36 2.29
N VAL A 258 16.76 -8.97 1.05
CA VAL A 258 15.95 -9.45 -0.07
C VAL A 258 16.14 -10.94 -0.29
N ASP A 259 17.39 -11.39 -0.37
CA ASP A 259 17.72 -12.79 -0.62
C ASP A 259 17.20 -13.72 0.49
N SER A 260 17.38 -13.33 1.76
CA SER A 260 16.84 -14.08 2.90
C SER A 260 15.30 -14.12 2.92
N SER A 261 14.63 -13.05 2.50
CA SER A 261 13.17 -13.03 2.41
C SER A 261 12.65 -13.85 1.23
N LEU A 262 13.36 -13.81 0.10
CA LEU A 262 13.00 -14.56 -1.10
C LEU A 262 13.24 -16.07 -0.96
N SER A 263 14.19 -16.50 -0.12
CA SER A 263 14.45 -17.93 0.14
C SER A 263 13.24 -18.66 0.72
N ILE A 264 12.25 -17.93 1.25
CA ILE A 264 11.02 -18.50 1.82
C ILE A 264 10.16 -19.17 0.76
N PHE A 265 10.13 -18.62 -0.46
CA PHE A 265 9.22 -19.11 -1.52
C PHE A 265 9.87 -19.27 -2.90
N LEU A 266 11.16 -19.01 -3.06
CA LEU A 266 11.83 -19.25 -4.33
C LEU A 266 12.61 -20.56 -4.31
N THR A 267 12.54 -21.28 -5.42
CA THR A 267 13.29 -22.52 -5.61
C THR A 267 14.78 -22.24 -5.85
N ASP A 268 15.62 -23.22 -5.51
CA ASP A 268 17.06 -23.12 -5.76
C ASP A 268 17.39 -23.07 -7.26
N SER A 269 16.57 -23.69 -8.09
CA SER A 269 16.71 -23.67 -9.54
C SER A 269 16.55 -22.25 -10.08
N PHE A 270 15.48 -21.56 -9.69
CA PHE A 270 15.25 -20.18 -10.11
C PHE A 270 16.31 -19.22 -9.57
N ARG A 271 16.78 -19.42 -8.34
CA ARG A 271 17.85 -18.60 -7.73
C ARG A 271 19.19 -18.73 -8.46
N ARG A 272 19.42 -19.82 -9.19
CA ARG A 272 20.63 -20.01 -10.03
C ARG A 272 20.51 -19.43 -11.43
N GLU A 273 19.32 -18.98 -11.83
CA GLU A 273 19.14 -18.36 -13.13
C GLU A 273 19.74 -16.96 -13.22
N ASN A 274 20.23 -16.62 -14.41
CA ASN A 274 20.75 -15.28 -14.67
C ASN A 274 19.68 -14.18 -14.49
N SER A 275 18.41 -14.51 -14.72
CA SER A 275 17.28 -13.60 -14.55
C SER A 275 17.06 -13.21 -13.09
N TYR A 276 17.35 -14.08 -12.13
CA TYR A 276 17.19 -13.82 -10.70
C TYR A 276 17.94 -12.56 -10.25
N SER A 277 19.21 -12.42 -10.66
CA SER A 277 20.03 -11.26 -10.29
C SER A 277 19.40 -9.93 -10.75
N ILE A 278 18.77 -9.92 -11.92
CA ILE A 278 18.10 -8.74 -12.48
C ILE A 278 16.88 -8.35 -11.62
N TYR A 279 16.08 -9.32 -11.22
CA TYR A 279 14.90 -9.08 -10.37
C TYR A 279 15.29 -8.57 -8.98
N VAL A 280 16.31 -9.18 -8.37
CA VAL A 280 16.82 -8.75 -7.07
C VAL A 280 17.44 -7.35 -7.15
N ASP A 281 18.22 -7.06 -8.17
CA ASP A 281 18.80 -5.73 -8.39
C ASP A 281 17.71 -4.66 -8.56
N ASN A 282 16.65 -4.95 -9.30
CA ASN A 282 15.52 -4.03 -9.46
C ASN A 282 14.81 -3.77 -8.13
N LEU A 283 14.58 -4.81 -7.33
CA LEU A 283 13.97 -4.67 -6.01
C LEU A 283 14.90 -3.90 -5.06
N VAL A 284 16.19 -4.20 -5.01
CA VAL A 284 17.18 -3.46 -4.20
C VAL A 284 17.21 -1.98 -4.60
N ASN A 285 17.17 -1.67 -5.89
CA ASN A 285 17.10 -0.30 -6.38
C ASN A 285 15.82 0.42 -5.94
N HIS A 286 14.69 -0.29 -5.94
CA HIS A 286 13.44 0.23 -5.41
C HIS A 286 13.53 0.50 -3.91
N LEU A 287 14.09 -0.43 -3.14
CA LEU A 287 14.27 -0.29 -1.69
C LEU A 287 15.20 0.88 -1.33
N GLN A 288 16.28 1.10 -2.08
CA GLN A 288 17.12 2.29 -1.91
C GLN A 288 16.33 3.58 -2.14
N THR A 289 15.43 3.59 -3.13
CA THR A 289 14.53 4.72 -3.37
C THR A 289 13.55 4.90 -2.22
N LEU A 290 12.96 3.83 -1.72
CA LEU A 290 12.04 3.82 -0.59
C LEU A 290 12.70 4.38 0.69
N ILE A 291 13.93 3.95 0.99
CA ILE A 291 14.72 4.48 2.12
C ILE A 291 14.87 6.00 2.00
N LYS A 292 15.22 6.52 0.82
CA LYS A 292 15.35 7.96 0.60
C LYS A 292 14.01 8.70 0.74
N GLN A 293 12.91 8.09 0.29
CA GLN A 293 11.58 8.64 0.53
C GLN A 293 11.31 8.80 2.03
N LYS A 294 11.58 7.75 2.82
CA LYS A 294 11.36 7.79 4.28
C LYS A 294 12.28 8.78 4.99
N LEU A 295 13.56 8.85 4.63
CA LEU A 295 14.51 9.83 5.18
C LEU A 295 14.09 11.28 4.92
N ASN A 296 13.40 11.52 3.83
CA ASN A 296 12.88 12.83 3.46
C ASN A 296 11.38 13.02 3.79
N ALA A 297 10.85 12.16 4.66
CA ALA A 297 9.47 12.19 5.12
C ALA A 297 8.41 12.18 3.99
N LEU A 298 8.73 11.60 2.82
CA LEU A 298 7.76 11.47 1.74
C LEU A 298 6.73 10.39 2.06
N TYR A 299 5.48 10.71 1.78
CA TYR A 299 4.36 9.77 1.81
C TYR A 299 3.84 9.56 0.40
N VAL A 300 3.87 8.32 -0.07
CA VAL A 300 3.31 7.92 -1.36
C VAL A 300 2.18 6.93 -1.11
N GLU A 301 0.98 7.30 -1.55
CA GLU A 301 -0.19 6.44 -1.42
C GLU A 301 -0.20 5.36 -2.51
N ASN A 302 -0.38 4.11 -2.11
CA ASN A 302 -0.64 3.03 -3.06
C ASN A 302 -2.16 2.89 -3.26
N LYS A 303 -2.68 3.40 -4.37
CA LYS A 303 -4.11 3.37 -4.71
C LYS A 303 -4.63 1.96 -5.02
N LEU A 304 -3.74 1.01 -5.28
CA LEU A 304 -4.08 -0.38 -5.59
C LEU A 304 -3.96 -1.29 -4.36
N LEU A 305 -3.71 -0.75 -3.16
CA LEU A 305 -3.38 -1.53 -1.97
C LEU A 305 -4.42 -2.61 -1.66
N SER A 306 -5.72 -2.29 -1.68
CA SER A 306 -6.78 -3.28 -1.42
C SER A 306 -6.73 -4.44 -2.41
N ARG A 307 -6.60 -4.12 -3.70
CA ARG A 307 -6.50 -5.12 -4.75
C ARG A 307 -5.23 -5.97 -4.63
N ILE A 308 -4.09 -5.35 -4.30
CA ILE A 308 -2.83 -6.05 -4.07
C ILE A 308 -2.96 -7.05 -2.92
N THR A 309 -3.57 -6.65 -1.81
CA THR A 309 -3.76 -7.54 -0.65
C THR A 309 -4.71 -8.70 -0.92
N GLU A 310 -5.65 -8.54 -1.86
CA GLU A 310 -6.58 -9.59 -2.29
C GLU A 310 -5.95 -10.55 -3.31
N GLU A 311 -5.22 -10.02 -4.30
CA GLU A 311 -4.66 -10.82 -5.39
C GLU A 311 -3.32 -11.48 -5.03
N TYR A 312 -2.50 -10.83 -4.18
CA TYR A 312 -1.15 -11.27 -3.80
C TYR A 312 -0.95 -11.35 -2.28
N PRO A 313 -1.80 -12.10 -1.57
CA PRO A 313 -1.80 -12.10 -0.10
C PRO A 313 -0.52 -12.69 0.50
N LEU A 314 0.06 -13.74 -0.10
CA LEU A 314 1.30 -14.35 0.38
C LEU A 314 2.48 -13.39 0.18
N GLU A 315 2.61 -12.85 -1.02
CA GLU A 315 3.65 -11.88 -1.35
C GLU A 315 3.57 -10.63 -0.46
N TYR A 316 2.34 -10.21 -0.11
CA TYR A 316 2.12 -9.11 0.82
C TYR A 316 2.62 -9.43 2.24
N GLN A 317 2.42 -10.66 2.72
CA GLN A 317 2.94 -11.08 4.03
C GLN A 317 4.47 -11.14 4.04
N VAL A 318 5.09 -11.70 2.99
CA VAL A 318 6.56 -11.72 2.85
C VAL A 318 7.13 -10.31 2.72
N SER A 319 6.45 -9.42 1.97
CA SER A 319 6.83 -8.01 1.88
C SER A 319 6.78 -7.31 3.25
N GLY A 320 5.80 -7.65 4.09
CA GLY A 320 5.70 -7.16 5.47
C GLY A 320 6.86 -7.63 6.34
N LEU A 321 7.31 -8.87 6.15
CA LEU A 321 8.50 -9.39 6.83
C LEU A 321 9.78 -8.68 6.36
N MET A 322 9.93 -8.48 5.05
CA MET A 322 11.05 -7.72 4.49
C MET A 322 11.05 -6.27 5.00
N ALA A 323 9.88 -5.62 5.05
CA ALA A 323 9.73 -4.27 5.59
C ALA A 323 10.19 -4.20 7.05
N TYR A 324 9.84 -5.18 7.88
CA TYR A 324 10.30 -5.26 9.26
C TYR A 324 11.83 -5.38 9.36
N GLN A 325 12.46 -6.19 8.52
CA GLN A 325 13.93 -6.30 8.50
C GLN A 325 14.60 -4.99 8.06
N ILE A 326 14.02 -4.29 7.07
CA ILE A 326 14.50 -2.98 6.63
C ILE A 326 14.36 -1.95 7.77
N GLU A 327 13.24 -1.97 8.48
CA GLU A 327 13.01 -1.08 9.62
C GLU A 327 14.06 -1.28 10.71
N LEU A 328 14.38 -2.53 11.07
CA LEU A 328 15.45 -2.86 12.02
C LEU A 328 16.83 -2.44 11.51
N ALA A 329 17.10 -2.64 10.21
CA ALA A 329 18.41 -2.41 9.62
C ALA A 329 18.75 -0.92 9.46
N PHE A 330 17.75 -0.07 9.20
CA PHE A 330 17.91 1.35 8.86
C PHE A 330 17.23 2.29 9.86
N ASN A 331 16.53 1.76 10.87
CA ASN A 331 15.75 2.51 11.85
C ASN A 331 14.76 3.50 11.18
N LEU A 332 14.04 3.02 10.16
CA LEU A 332 13.10 3.78 9.36
C LEU A 332 11.74 3.08 9.33
N PRO A 333 10.67 3.71 9.86
CA PRO A 333 9.34 3.09 9.87
C PRO A 333 8.77 2.99 8.46
N LEU A 334 8.31 1.80 8.10
CA LEU A 334 7.59 1.53 6.87
C LEU A 334 6.09 1.35 7.17
N ASN A 335 5.26 1.67 6.18
CA ASN A 335 3.80 1.56 6.33
C ASN A 335 3.20 0.59 5.29
N LYS A 336 1.90 0.31 5.42
CA LYS A 336 1.18 -0.63 4.54
C LYS A 336 1.26 -0.29 3.03
N HIS A 337 1.36 1.00 2.66
CA HIS A 337 1.49 1.42 1.27
C HIS A 337 2.88 1.08 0.72
N ASP A 338 3.92 1.26 1.54
CA ASP A 338 5.29 0.87 1.22
C ASP A 338 5.38 -0.64 0.98
N VAL A 339 4.78 -1.43 1.88
CA VAL A 339 4.67 -2.89 1.75
C VAL A 339 3.96 -3.27 0.45
N GLY A 340 2.85 -2.59 0.12
CA GLY A 340 2.12 -2.83 -1.14
C GLY A 340 2.96 -2.60 -2.39
N PHE A 341 3.85 -1.61 -2.42
CA PHE A 341 4.76 -1.42 -3.55
C PHE A 341 5.80 -2.54 -3.65
N VAL A 342 6.38 -2.98 -2.52
CA VAL A 342 7.31 -4.13 -2.49
C VAL A 342 6.62 -5.40 -2.97
N THR A 343 5.35 -5.60 -2.59
CA THR A 343 4.55 -6.76 -2.99
C THR A 343 4.44 -6.93 -4.51
N LEU A 344 4.33 -5.84 -5.26
CA LEU A 344 4.27 -5.91 -6.73
C LEU A 344 5.56 -6.46 -7.34
N TYR A 345 6.72 -6.13 -6.76
CA TYR A 345 7.99 -6.72 -7.17
C TYR A 345 8.03 -8.21 -6.85
N LEU A 346 7.63 -8.59 -5.63
CA LEU A 346 7.60 -10.00 -5.23
C LEU A 346 6.63 -10.82 -6.07
N ALA A 347 5.45 -10.29 -6.39
CA ALA A 347 4.49 -10.95 -7.27
C ALA A 347 5.07 -11.20 -8.67
N THR A 348 5.86 -10.25 -9.20
CA THR A 348 6.53 -10.42 -10.50
C THR A 348 7.62 -11.49 -10.42
N ILE A 349 8.43 -11.49 -9.36
CA ILE A 349 9.49 -12.48 -9.14
C ILE A 349 8.88 -13.88 -9.00
N ASN A 350 7.85 -14.01 -8.16
CA ASN A 350 7.21 -15.28 -7.88
C ASN A 350 6.52 -15.88 -9.11
N ARG A 351 5.86 -15.05 -9.92
CA ARG A 351 5.26 -15.51 -11.18
C ARG A 351 6.31 -16.13 -12.12
N ASN A 352 7.51 -15.54 -12.19
CA ASN A 352 8.57 -16.09 -13.02
C ASN A 352 9.20 -17.36 -12.42
N ASN A 353 9.25 -17.49 -11.09
CA ASN A 353 9.70 -18.71 -10.41
C ASN A 353 8.78 -19.92 -10.72
N GLU A 354 7.47 -19.72 -10.79
CA GLU A 354 6.52 -20.78 -11.12
C GLU A 354 6.78 -21.44 -12.49
N PHE A 355 7.46 -20.75 -13.41
CA PHE A 355 7.76 -21.25 -14.76
C PHE A 355 9.04 -22.08 -14.88
N VAL A 356 9.89 -22.09 -13.86
CA VAL A 356 11.25 -22.66 -13.98
C VAL A 356 11.37 -24.11 -13.52
N ASP A 357 10.59 -24.54 -12.55
CA ASP A 357 10.89 -25.79 -11.83
C ASP A 357 10.18 -27.06 -12.30
N ARG A 358 9.25 -27.00 -13.25
CA ARG A 358 8.53 -28.20 -13.71
C ARG A 358 8.01 -28.07 -15.14
N SER A 359 8.59 -28.84 -16.03
CA SER A 359 7.94 -29.16 -17.29
C SER A 359 6.81 -30.15 -16.99
N ILE A 360 5.56 -29.72 -17.22
CA ILE A 360 4.38 -30.56 -17.09
C ILE A 360 4.07 -31.13 -18.47
N SER A 361 4.32 -32.41 -18.64
CA SER A 361 4.04 -33.11 -19.91
C SER A 361 2.53 -33.09 -20.16
N THR A 362 2.13 -32.45 -21.24
CA THR A 362 0.71 -32.15 -21.52
C THR A 362 0.31 -32.69 -22.88
N VAL A 363 -0.89 -33.26 -22.96
CA VAL A 363 -1.54 -33.60 -24.24
C VAL A 363 -2.80 -32.73 -24.40
N ILE A 364 -3.03 -32.26 -25.61
CA ILE A 364 -4.25 -31.55 -25.99
C ILE A 364 -5.10 -32.43 -26.87
N ILE A 365 -6.37 -32.68 -26.48
CA ILE A 365 -7.34 -33.40 -27.24
C ILE A 365 -8.28 -32.41 -27.93
N SER A 366 -8.48 -32.57 -29.23
CA SER A 366 -9.27 -31.62 -30.02
C SER A 366 -10.05 -32.33 -31.12
N ASP A 367 -11.22 -31.81 -31.47
CA ASP A 367 -12.03 -32.24 -32.62
C ASP A 367 -11.35 -31.90 -33.97
N SER A 368 -10.48 -30.89 -33.95
CA SER A 368 -9.71 -30.45 -35.11
C SER A 368 -8.24 -30.22 -34.73
N LEU A 369 -7.32 -30.81 -35.45
CA LEU A 369 -5.89 -30.61 -35.24
C LEU A 369 -5.50 -29.12 -35.35
N SER A 370 -6.17 -28.34 -36.22
CA SER A 370 -5.92 -26.93 -36.35
C SER A 370 -6.25 -26.15 -35.07
N THR A 371 -7.38 -26.47 -34.44
CA THR A 371 -7.79 -25.87 -33.15
C THR A 371 -6.84 -26.30 -32.03
N GLY A 372 -6.44 -27.56 -32.02
CA GLY A 372 -5.49 -28.08 -31.05
C GLY A 372 -4.11 -27.44 -31.16
N PHE A 373 -3.56 -27.23 -32.36
CA PHE A 373 -2.28 -26.55 -32.58
C PHE A 373 -2.35 -25.07 -32.19
N LEU A 374 -3.47 -24.39 -32.47
CA LEU A 374 -3.65 -22.99 -32.03
C LEU A 374 -3.70 -22.89 -30.50
N CYS A 375 -4.39 -23.83 -29.84
CA CYS A 375 -4.40 -23.91 -28.38
C CYS A 375 -2.98 -24.18 -27.83
N ARG A 376 -2.22 -25.12 -28.43
CA ARG A 376 -0.83 -25.39 -28.10
C ARG A 376 0.02 -24.14 -28.14
N GLU A 377 -0.01 -23.40 -29.24
CA GLU A 377 0.78 -22.17 -29.39
C GLU A 377 0.42 -21.15 -28.31
N LYS A 378 -0.87 -20.95 -28.07
CA LYS A 378 -1.35 -20.03 -27.03
C LYS A 378 -0.92 -20.48 -25.65
N VAL A 379 -1.08 -21.76 -25.30
CA VAL A 379 -0.69 -22.32 -24.02
C VAL A 379 0.80 -22.21 -23.78
N GLN A 380 1.62 -22.61 -24.75
CA GLN A 380 3.09 -22.54 -24.63
C GLN A 380 3.63 -21.11 -24.51
N ASN A 381 2.99 -20.14 -25.17
CA ASN A 381 3.37 -18.73 -25.08
C ASN A 381 3.06 -18.09 -23.72
N TYR A 382 1.96 -18.48 -23.09
CA TYR A 382 1.51 -17.89 -21.82
C TYR A 382 1.86 -18.73 -20.58
N LEU A 383 2.02 -20.06 -20.75
CA LEU A 383 2.33 -21.02 -19.70
C LEU A 383 3.49 -21.93 -20.13
N PRO A 384 4.72 -21.40 -20.18
CA PRO A 384 5.91 -22.14 -20.69
C PRO A 384 6.20 -23.44 -19.94
N MET A 385 5.72 -23.57 -18.68
CA MET A 385 5.86 -24.82 -17.90
C MET A 385 5.03 -25.97 -18.47
N LEU A 386 4.06 -25.72 -19.33
CA LEU A 386 3.29 -26.78 -19.99
C LEU A 386 4.01 -27.19 -21.28
N GLU A 387 4.72 -28.30 -21.22
CA GLU A 387 5.30 -28.90 -22.41
C GLU A 387 4.23 -29.71 -23.14
N VAL A 388 3.62 -29.11 -24.16
CA VAL A 388 2.63 -29.81 -24.98
C VAL A 388 3.35 -30.77 -25.91
N ILE A 389 3.44 -32.03 -25.47
CA ILE A 389 4.15 -33.10 -26.18
C ILE A 389 3.37 -33.49 -27.44
N GLU A 390 2.04 -33.56 -27.35
CA GLU A 390 1.20 -34.06 -28.43
C GLU A 390 -0.14 -33.30 -28.51
N VAL A 391 -0.66 -33.19 -29.74
CA VAL A 391 -2.04 -32.77 -30.01
C VAL A 391 -2.75 -33.97 -30.63
N LEU A 392 -3.71 -34.54 -29.91
CA LEU A 392 -4.41 -35.76 -30.26
C LEU A 392 -5.81 -35.45 -30.80
N PRO A 393 -6.18 -35.96 -31.97
CA PRO A 393 -7.55 -35.85 -32.45
C PRO A 393 -8.49 -36.77 -31.63
N GLU A 394 -9.74 -36.36 -31.46
CA GLU A 394 -10.74 -37.04 -30.61
C GLU A 394 -10.91 -38.53 -30.95
N TRP A 395 -10.83 -38.91 -32.23
CA TRP A 395 -11.01 -40.31 -32.65
C TRP A 395 -9.82 -41.22 -32.32
N GLU A 396 -8.71 -40.73 -31.84
CA GLU A 396 -7.55 -41.53 -31.40
C GLU A 396 -7.52 -41.75 -29.88
N VAL A 397 -8.43 -41.14 -29.11
CA VAL A 397 -8.49 -41.20 -27.66
C VAL A 397 -8.63 -42.60 -27.09
N GLU A 398 -9.50 -43.44 -27.71
CA GLU A 398 -9.82 -44.79 -27.20
C GLU A 398 -8.62 -45.75 -27.14
N ASN A 399 -7.61 -45.55 -27.97
CA ASN A 399 -6.45 -46.47 -28.07
C ASN A 399 -5.15 -45.80 -27.61
N HIS A 400 -5.22 -44.59 -27.01
CA HIS A 400 -4.04 -43.82 -26.64
C HIS A 400 -3.60 -44.10 -25.19
N ASP A 401 -2.29 -44.24 -24.97
CA ASP A 401 -1.73 -44.36 -23.62
C ASP A 401 -1.47 -42.98 -23.01
N PHE A 402 -2.30 -42.58 -22.06
CA PHE A 402 -2.20 -41.29 -21.38
C PHE A 402 -1.21 -41.28 -20.22
N LYS A 403 -0.71 -42.43 -19.75
CA LYS A 403 0.18 -42.50 -18.57
C LYS A 403 1.50 -41.74 -18.70
N LYS A 404 1.87 -41.40 -19.92
CA LYS A 404 3.08 -40.59 -20.21
C LYS A 404 2.89 -39.10 -20.01
N TYR A 405 1.67 -38.61 -19.72
CA TYR A 405 1.37 -37.19 -19.52
C TYR A 405 1.01 -36.90 -18.07
N ASP A 406 1.33 -35.70 -17.63
CA ASP A 406 0.94 -35.17 -16.31
C ASP A 406 -0.40 -34.42 -16.36
N LEU A 407 -0.85 -33.98 -17.55
CA LEU A 407 -2.05 -33.19 -17.75
C LEU A 407 -2.69 -33.44 -19.09
N ILE A 408 -4.03 -33.52 -19.11
CA ILE A 408 -4.85 -33.58 -20.31
C ILE A 408 -5.65 -32.26 -20.43
N ILE A 409 -5.55 -31.60 -21.58
CA ILE A 409 -6.41 -30.47 -21.95
C ILE A 409 -7.39 -30.96 -23.01
N ASN A 410 -8.66 -31.07 -22.65
CA ASN A 410 -9.71 -31.55 -23.53
C ASN A 410 -10.52 -30.36 -24.11
N LEU A 411 -10.45 -30.17 -25.42
CA LEU A 411 -11.22 -29.17 -26.17
C LEU A 411 -12.49 -29.74 -26.79
N THR A 412 -12.82 -31.01 -26.51
CA THR A 412 -13.99 -31.71 -27.06
C THR A 412 -15.09 -31.84 -26.01
N SER A 413 -16.27 -32.27 -26.46
CA SER A 413 -17.39 -32.59 -25.54
C SER A 413 -17.34 -34.02 -25.03
N SER A 414 -16.36 -34.82 -25.45
CA SER A 414 -16.21 -36.21 -25.06
C SER A 414 -15.85 -36.38 -23.60
N ASN A 415 -16.46 -37.33 -22.94
CA ASN A 415 -16.17 -37.66 -21.56
C ASN A 415 -14.93 -38.59 -21.53
N ILE A 416 -13.81 -38.05 -21.08
CA ILE A 416 -12.56 -38.80 -20.98
C ILE A 416 -12.42 -39.22 -19.52
N SER A 417 -12.46 -40.54 -19.30
CA SER A 417 -12.30 -41.13 -17.97
C SER A 417 -10.88 -41.63 -17.81
N GLU A 418 -10.00 -40.80 -17.27
CA GLU A 418 -8.61 -41.15 -16.99
C GLU A 418 -8.25 -40.81 -15.54
N GLU A 419 -7.28 -41.53 -14.98
CA GLU A 419 -6.72 -41.26 -13.66
C GLU A 419 -5.85 -39.99 -13.64
N ILE A 420 -5.56 -39.42 -14.82
CA ILE A 420 -4.71 -38.23 -15.00
C ILE A 420 -5.56 -36.95 -14.91
N PRO A 421 -5.02 -35.92 -14.32
CA PRO A 421 -5.67 -34.61 -14.25
C PRO A 421 -6.17 -34.10 -15.60
N LEU A 422 -7.47 -33.76 -15.66
CA LEU A 422 -8.17 -33.35 -16.86
C LEU A 422 -8.72 -31.95 -16.73
N ILE A 423 -8.50 -31.10 -17.74
CA ILE A 423 -9.11 -29.79 -17.89
C ILE A 423 -9.97 -29.80 -19.15
N THR A 424 -11.28 -29.68 -19.02
CA THR A 424 -12.18 -29.54 -20.18
C THR A 424 -12.49 -28.08 -20.44
N ILE A 425 -12.30 -27.64 -21.70
CA ILE A 425 -12.45 -26.26 -22.13
C ILE A 425 -13.37 -26.22 -23.35
N SER A 426 -14.50 -25.55 -23.21
CA SER A 426 -15.51 -25.46 -24.27
C SER A 426 -15.14 -24.51 -25.41
N ASN A 427 -14.26 -23.55 -25.15
CA ASN A 427 -13.87 -22.54 -26.15
C ASN A 427 -12.38 -22.15 -26.01
N PRO A 428 -11.49 -22.65 -26.89
CA PRO A 428 -10.06 -22.33 -26.84
C PRO A 428 -9.73 -20.87 -27.20
N PHE A 429 -10.71 -20.11 -27.70
CA PHE A 429 -10.54 -18.68 -28.01
C PHE A 429 -10.91 -17.75 -26.84
N ASP A 430 -11.45 -18.29 -25.75
CA ASP A 430 -11.80 -17.52 -24.57
C ASP A 430 -10.57 -16.83 -23.96
N HIS A 431 -10.74 -15.59 -23.55
CA HIS A 431 -9.71 -14.83 -22.84
C HIS A 431 -9.41 -15.43 -21.44
N GLU A 432 -10.35 -16.19 -20.88
CA GLU A 432 -10.19 -16.87 -19.59
C GLU A 432 -9.48 -18.24 -19.67
N LEU A 433 -9.24 -18.75 -20.88
CA LEU A 433 -8.59 -20.05 -21.11
C LEU A 433 -7.32 -20.22 -20.25
N ILE A 434 -6.40 -19.28 -20.40
CA ILE A 434 -5.10 -19.34 -19.71
C ILE A 434 -5.27 -19.32 -18.20
N LYS A 435 -6.17 -18.50 -17.69
CA LYS A 435 -6.48 -18.42 -16.26
C LYS A 435 -7.10 -19.69 -15.70
N GLN A 436 -7.97 -20.36 -16.46
CA GLN A 436 -8.55 -21.64 -16.08
C GLN A 436 -7.48 -22.73 -16.02
N ILE A 437 -6.62 -22.80 -17.04
CA ILE A 437 -5.50 -23.77 -17.08
C ILE A 437 -4.52 -23.47 -15.93
N GLU A 438 -4.12 -22.23 -15.73
CA GLU A 438 -3.22 -21.81 -14.66
C GLU A 438 -3.77 -22.19 -13.28
N THR A 439 -5.06 -21.94 -13.05
CA THR A 439 -5.73 -22.30 -11.79
C THR A 439 -5.67 -23.79 -11.55
N LYS A 440 -5.97 -24.59 -12.58
CA LYS A 440 -5.98 -26.05 -12.47
C LYS A 440 -4.58 -26.63 -12.29
N VAL A 441 -3.61 -26.12 -13.01
CA VAL A 441 -2.20 -26.52 -12.85
C VAL A 441 -1.69 -26.26 -11.43
N ARG A 442 -2.09 -25.14 -10.84
CA ARG A 442 -1.77 -24.82 -9.43
C ARG A 442 -2.40 -25.82 -8.44
N GLU A 443 -3.59 -26.36 -8.75
CA GLU A 443 -4.23 -27.40 -7.94
C GLU A 443 -3.50 -28.74 -8.02
N LEU A 444 -2.82 -29.04 -9.13
CA LEU A 444 -2.12 -30.30 -9.37
C LEU A 444 -0.75 -30.40 -8.69
N ASN A 445 -0.21 -29.32 -8.15
CA ASN A 445 1.05 -29.33 -7.46
C ASN A 445 0.97 -30.11 -6.14
N VAL A 446 1.42 -31.35 -6.16
CA VAL A 446 1.47 -32.25 -4.99
C VAL A 446 2.61 -31.81 -4.06
N ILE A 447 2.28 -31.58 -2.79
CA ILE A 447 3.28 -31.24 -1.77
C ILE A 447 4.08 -32.49 -1.40
N PRO A 448 5.41 -32.44 -1.42
CA PRO A 448 6.25 -33.52 -0.93
C PRO A 448 5.93 -33.88 0.53
N LEU A 449 5.90 -35.19 0.86
CA LEU A 449 5.54 -35.65 2.22
C LEU A 449 6.43 -35.06 3.31
N ASN A 450 7.71 -34.84 3.04
CA ASN A 450 8.64 -34.21 3.97
C ASN A 450 8.25 -32.77 4.31
N GLN A 451 7.57 -32.03 3.43
CA GLN A 451 7.09 -30.69 3.75
C GLN A 451 5.87 -30.71 4.69
N LEU A 452 5.09 -31.78 4.71
CA LEU A 452 3.97 -31.91 5.65
C LEU A 452 4.43 -32.13 7.10
N GLU A 453 5.67 -32.59 7.29
CA GLU A 453 6.29 -32.75 8.63
C GLU A 453 6.60 -31.39 9.28
N LEU A 454 6.65 -30.30 8.48
CA LEU A 454 6.83 -28.93 8.98
C LEU A 454 5.59 -28.42 9.75
N ILE A 455 4.43 -29.04 9.55
CA ILE A 455 3.19 -28.73 10.27
C ILE A 455 3.22 -29.50 11.59
N SER A 456 2.96 -28.83 12.71
CA SER A 456 2.85 -29.44 14.05
C SER A 456 1.95 -30.69 14.04
N GLN A 457 2.18 -31.60 14.98
CA GLN A 457 1.41 -32.85 15.03
C GLN A 457 -0.02 -32.64 15.49
N ASP A 458 -0.23 -31.71 16.41
CA ASP A 458 -1.52 -31.43 17.05
C ASP A 458 -1.93 -29.97 16.92
N VAL A 459 -3.23 -29.74 17.04
CA VAL A 459 -3.81 -28.40 17.13
C VAL A 459 -3.74 -27.93 18.58
N VAL A 460 -3.20 -26.75 18.81
CA VAL A 460 -3.12 -26.12 20.14
C VAL A 460 -4.47 -25.45 20.48
N ILE A 461 -5.08 -25.84 21.59
CA ILE A 461 -6.28 -25.16 22.09
C ILE A 461 -5.84 -23.92 22.87
N LEU A 462 -6.30 -22.77 22.41
CA LEU A 462 -5.88 -21.46 22.92
C LEU A 462 -6.94 -20.86 23.85
N SER A 463 -6.48 -20.23 24.93
CA SER A 463 -7.32 -19.56 25.94
C SER A 463 -6.86 -18.16 26.30
N GLY A 464 -5.79 -17.66 25.65
CA GLY A 464 -5.22 -16.33 25.92
C GLY A 464 -6.18 -15.18 25.53
N GLN A 465 -6.11 -14.08 26.26
CA GLN A 465 -6.99 -12.93 26.04
C GLN A 465 -6.43 -11.90 25.05
N ASN A 466 -5.15 -12.00 24.73
CA ASN A 466 -4.46 -11.08 23.82
C ASN A 466 -3.45 -11.82 22.93
N LYS A 467 -2.96 -11.11 21.91
CA LYS A 467 -2.02 -11.66 20.91
C LYS A 467 -0.73 -12.18 21.57
N GLU A 468 -0.21 -11.44 22.55
CA GLU A 468 1.05 -11.75 23.22
C GLU A 468 0.98 -13.07 23.97
N GLU A 469 -0.12 -13.36 24.63
CA GLU A 469 -0.37 -14.62 25.34
C GLU A 469 -0.51 -15.78 24.36
N ILE A 470 -1.29 -15.57 23.28
CA ILE A 470 -1.52 -16.60 22.25
C ILE A 470 -0.21 -16.97 21.55
N ILE A 471 0.57 -15.97 21.12
CA ILE A 471 1.86 -16.22 20.50
C ILE A 471 2.81 -16.94 21.47
N ALA A 472 2.82 -16.57 22.74
CA ALA A 472 3.63 -17.26 23.73
C ALA A 472 3.23 -18.74 23.87
N THR A 473 1.94 -19.03 23.96
CA THR A 473 1.41 -20.40 24.05
C THR A 473 1.79 -21.24 22.82
N LEU A 474 1.70 -20.66 21.62
CA LEU A 474 2.10 -21.35 20.39
C LEU A 474 3.61 -21.62 20.35
N LEU A 475 4.43 -20.67 20.80
CA LEU A 475 5.88 -20.84 20.88
C LEU A 475 6.29 -21.92 21.88
N ASP A 476 5.48 -22.19 22.92
CA ASP A 476 5.74 -23.24 23.91
C ASP A 476 5.79 -24.65 23.33
N VAL A 477 5.19 -24.85 22.14
CA VAL A 477 5.15 -26.15 21.45
C VAL A 477 6.56 -26.61 21.02
N ASP A 478 7.32 -25.71 20.39
CA ASP A 478 8.57 -26.06 19.72
C ASP A 478 9.81 -25.33 20.25
N ILE A 479 9.64 -24.19 20.93
CA ILE A 479 10.76 -23.39 21.45
C ILE A 479 10.91 -23.60 22.95
N ARG A 480 11.96 -24.31 23.35
CA ARG A 480 12.23 -24.62 24.78
C ARG A 480 12.99 -23.52 25.51
N ASP A 481 13.90 -22.83 24.84
CA ASP A 481 14.69 -21.76 25.43
C ASP A 481 13.82 -20.51 25.69
N THR A 482 13.74 -20.11 26.97
CA THR A 482 12.92 -18.97 27.38
C THR A 482 13.40 -17.64 26.81
N ALA A 483 14.73 -17.46 26.70
CA ALA A 483 15.30 -16.23 26.16
C ALA A 483 15.02 -16.13 24.63
N GLU A 484 15.21 -17.22 23.91
CA GLU A 484 14.90 -17.30 22.50
C GLU A 484 13.40 -17.07 22.23
N LYS A 485 12.52 -17.68 23.03
CA LYS A 485 11.06 -17.46 22.98
C LYS A 485 10.69 -15.98 23.12
N GLN A 486 11.29 -15.27 24.06
CA GLN A 486 11.01 -13.84 24.24
C GLN A 486 11.48 -13.00 23.04
N ILE A 487 12.61 -13.36 22.45
CA ILE A 487 13.12 -12.67 21.24
C ILE A 487 12.16 -12.90 20.06
N ILE A 488 11.79 -14.14 19.79
CA ILE A 488 10.87 -14.49 18.69
C ILE A 488 9.51 -13.83 18.89
N LYS A 489 8.95 -13.92 20.11
CA LYS A 489 7.68 -13.26 20.44
C LYS A 489 7.74 -11.75 20.13
N ARG A 490 8.80 -11.08 20.58
CA ARG A 490 8.98 -9.66 20.34
C ARG A 490 9.06 -9.35 18.83
N GLN A 491 9.80 -10.12 18.06
CA GLN A 491 9.91 -9.96 16.62
C GLN A 491 8.55 -10.06 15.92
N ILE A 492 7.73 -11.07 16.30
CA ILE A 492 6.39 -11.24 15.74
C ILE A 492 5.50 -10.05 16.08
N ILE A 493 5.50 -9.58 17.32
CA ILE A 493 4.67 -8.44 17.75
C ILE A 493 5.10 -7.14 17.08
N GLU A 494 6.40 -6.88 16.95
CA GLU A 494 6.90 -5.69 16.25
C GLU A 494 6.57 -5.74 14.75
N ARG A 495 6.73 -6.90 14.11
CA ARG A 495 6.32 -7.10 12.72
C ARG A 495 4.81 -6.88 12.53
N GLU A 496 3.98 -7.33 13.47
CA GLU A 496 2.52 -7.16 13.45
C GLU A 496 2.07 -5.70 13.47
N LYS A 497 2.90 -4.78 13.98
CA LYS A 497 2.63 -3.34 13.99
C LYS A 497 2.72 -2.70 12.60
N ILE A 498 3.54 -3.25 11.70
CA ILE A 498 3.72 -2.72 10.34
C ILE A 498 2.48 -3.06 9.49
N THR A 499 2.13 -4.33 9.47
CA THR A 499 0.92 -4.83 8.78
C THR A 499 0.33 -5.97 9.60
N SER A 500 -0.98 -5.98 9.79
CA SER A 500 -1.62 -7.09 10.47
C SER A 500 -1.51 -8.38 9.66
N THR A 501 -1.28 -9.49 10.36
CA THR A 501 -1.34 -10.83 9.78
C THR A 501 -2.75 -11.44 9.74
N GLU A 502 -3.75 -10.67 10.12
CA GLU A 502 -5.16 -11.00 9.93
C GLU A 502 -5.48 -11.02 8.43
N ILE A 503 -5.96 -12.15 7.94
CA ILE A 503 -6.19 -12.40 6.51
C ILE A 503 -7.67 -12.59 6.15
N GLY A 504 -8.59 -12.28 7.06
CA GLY A 504 -10.01 -12.54 6.94
C GLY A 504 -10.40 -13.97 7.36
N ASN A 505 -11.68 -14.33 7.18
CA ASN A 505 -12.23 -15.65 7.52
C ASN A 505 -11.92 -16.13 8.94
N LYS A 506 -11.75 -15.20 9.89
CA LYS A 506 -11.39 -15.49 11.29
C LYS A 506 -10.00 -16.12 11.46
N VAL A 507 -9.07 -15.85 10.54
CA VAL A 507 -7.72 -16.41 10.55
C VAL A 507 -6.67 -15.31 10.66
N ALA A 508 -5.60 -15.58 11.43
CA ALA A 508 -4.35 -14.82 11.41
C ALA A 508 -3.16 -15.75 11.17
N ILE A 509 -2.15 -15.26 10.45
CA ILE A 509 -0.92 -16.02 10.15
C ILE A 509 0.30 -15.23 10.65
N PRO A 510 0.51 -15.13 11.98
CA PRO A 510 1.72 -14.50 12.52
C PRO A 510 2.96 -15.27 12.11
N HIS A 511 4.04 -14.54 11.72
CA HIS A 511 5.25 -15.18 11.23
C HIS A 511 6.50 -14.31 11.43
N THR A 512 7.67 -14.97 11.49
CA THR A 512 8.99 -14.32 11.51
C THR A 512 10.08 -15.27 11.00
N ILE A 513 11.27 -14.74 10.69
CA ILE A 513 12.45 -15.55 10.36
C ILE A 513 13.23 -15.80 11.64
N VAL A 514 13.64 -17.05 11.87
CA VAL A 514 14.40 -17.50 13.03
C VAL A 514 15.70 -18.18 12.58
N ASN A 515 16.81 -17.47 12.65
CA ASN A 515 18.11 -17.89 12.10
C ASN A 515 18.72 -19.14 12.78
N LYS A 516 18.20 -19.58 13.92
CA LYS A 516 18.71 -20.74 14.66
C LYS A 516 17.93 -22.01 14.41
N LEU A 517 16.80 -21.94 13.73
CA LEU A 517 16.02 -23.12 13.38
C LEU A 517 16.70 -23.90 12.25
N ASN A 518 16.72 -25.21 12.38
CA ASN A 518 17.21 -26.09 11.31
C ASN A 518 16.19 -26.24 10.18
N GLU A 519 14.91 -26.13 10.51
CA GLU A 519 13.79 -26.25 9.57
C GLU A 519 12.65 -25.31 9.99
N THR A 520 11.81 -24.90 9.04
CA THR A 520 10.61 -24.10 9.30
C THR A 520 9.63 -24.89 10.16
N LYS A 521 8.92 -24.15 11.04
CA LYS A 521 7.87 -24.71 11.90
C LYS A 521 6.55 -24.01 11.63
N ILE A 522 5.48 -24.80 11.49
CA ILE A 522 4.11 -24.32 11.28
C ILE A 522 3.26 -24.86 12.43
N ILE A 523 2.84 -24.00 13.33
CA ILE A 523 2.11 -24.35 14.54
C ILE A 523 0.70 -23.77 14.43
N ILE A 524 -0.31 -24.59 14.66
CA ILE A 524 -1.70 -24.23 14.46
C ILE A 524 -2.44 -24.21 15.79
N GLY A 525 -3.07 -23.09 16.08
CA GLY A 525 -3.89 -22.91 17.25
C GLY A 525 -5.33 -22.55 16.92
N ILE A 526 -6.26 -23.02 17.74
CA ILE A 526 -7.68 -22.65 17.68
C ILE A 526 -8.11 -22.04 19.01
N HIS A 527 -8.70 -20.84 18.94
CA HIS A 527 -9.34 -20.16 20.04
C HIS A 527 -10.86 -20.27 19.89
N GLU A 528 -11.54 -20.96 20.81
CA GLU A 528 -12.97 -21.26 20.69
C GLU A 528 -13.84 -20.02 20.58
N GLU A 529 -13.64 -19.07 21.46
CA GLU A 529 -14.38 -17.81 21.45
C GLU A 529 -13.88 -16.81 20.41
N GLY A 530 -12.62 -16.95 19.98
CA GLY A 530 -11.90 -16.01 19.16
C GLY A 530 -11.49 -14.73 19.90
N ILE A 531 -10.44 -14.07 19.43
CA ILE A 531 -9.93 -12.80 19.97
C ILE A 531 -9.90 -11.72 18.88
N ILE A 532 -9.96 -10.45 19.29
CA ILE A 532 -9.73 -9.34 18.37
C ILE A 532 -8.23 -9.29 18.03
N TRP A 533 -7.90 -9.60 16.78
CA TRP A 533 -6.50 -9.60 16.32
C TRP A 533 -6.04 -8.21 15.88
N SER A 534 -6.75 -7.59 14.98
CA SER A 534 -6.59 -6.20 14.56
C SER A 534 -7.93 -5.50 14.42
N LYS A 535 -8.77 -5.97 13.51
CA LYS A 535 -10.09 -5.43 13.25
C LYS A 535 -11.19 -6.44 13.50
N GLU A 536 -10.90 -7.72 13.21
CA GLU A 536 -11.86 -8.80 13.26
C GLU A 536 -11.54 -9.79 14.39
N LYS A 537 -12.52 -10.62 14.69
CA LYS A 537 -12.41 -11.69 15.66
C LYS A 537 -11.80 -12.92 15.00
N VAL A 538 -10.58 -13.27 15.38
CA VAL A 538 -9.81 -14.41 14.87
C VAL A 538 -10.02 -15.63 15.75
N LYS A 539 -10.23 -16.79 15.12
CA LYS A 539 -10.37 -18.09 15.78
C LYS A 539 -9.21 -19.05 15.48
N VAL A 540 -8.67 -19.00 14.27
CA VAL A 540 -7.56 -19.86 13.85
C VAL A 540 -6.29 -19.02 13.74
N ILE A 541 -5.25 -19.44 14.41
CA ILE A 541 -3.95 -18.79 14.40
C ILE A 541 -2.92 -19.78 13.86
N ILE A 542 -2.28 -19.46 12.74
CA ILE A 542 -1.25 -20.27 12.10
C ILE A 542 0.08 -19.55 12.28
N LEU A 543 0.85 -19.96 13.28
CA LEU A 543 2.17 -19.41 13.52
C LEU A 543 3.20 -20.07 12.60
N ILE A 544 3.94 -19.27 11.82
CA ILE A 544 5.00 -19.76 10.95
C ILE A 544 6.34 -19.17 11.40
N LEU A 545 7.27 -20.05 11.79
CA LEU A 545 8.64 -19.72 12.12
C LEU A 545 9.53 -20.18 10.95
N PHE A 546 9.90 -19.25 10.07
CA PHE A 546 10.72 -19.56 8.92
C PHE A 546 12.17 -19.81 9.34
N SER A 547 12.75 -20.89 8.83
CA SER A 547 14.20 -21.12 8.91
C SER A 547 14.88 -20.49 7.70
N ASP A 548 16.01 -19.86 7.90
CA ASP A 548 16.90 -19.38 6.83
C ASP A 548 17.60 -20.51 6.05
N LYS A 549 17.50 -21.75 6.55
CA LYS A 549 18.12 -22.95 5.99
C LYS A 549 17.16 -23.79 5.14
N THR A 550 15.87 -23.54 5.22
CA THR A 550 14.86 -24.37 4.55
C THR A 550 14.48 -23.77 3.20
N VAL A 551 14.64 -24.55 2.15
CA VAL A 551 14.42 -24.14 0.77
C VAL A 551 12.96 -24.38 0.35
N ALA A 552 12.41 -23.44 -0.41
CA ALA A 552 11.15 -23.50 -1.19
C ALA A 552 9.96 -24.17 -0.49
N GLN A 553 9.30 -23.39 0.38
CA GLN A 553 8.04 -23.83 1.03
C GLN A 553 6.82 -23.10 0.47
N GLU A 554 6.99 -22.38 -0.62
CA GLU A 554 5.96 -21.55 -1.22
C GLU A 554 4.67 -22.35 -1.45
N GLN A 555 4.77 -23.52 -2.04
CA GLN A 555 3.60 -24.35 -2.36
C GLN A 555 2.83 -24.76 -1.10
N LEU A 556 3.52 -25.19 -0.05
CA LEU A 556 2.91 -25.54 1.23
C LEU A 556 2.17 -24.33 1.83
N ILE A 557 2.83 -23.19 1.90
CA ILE A 557 2.28 -21.97 2.49
C ILE A 557 1.11 -21.46 1.65
N ARG A 558 1.21 -21.52 0.33
CA ARG A 558 0.12 -21.16 -0.59
C ARG A 558 -1.09 -22.06 -0.42
N LYS A 559 -0.91 -23.37 -0.27
CA LYS A 559 -2.02 -24.31 -0.01
C LYS A 559 -2.64 -24.08 1.36
N ILE A 560 -1.84 -23.83 2.40
CA ILE A 560 -2.35 -23.43 3.72
C ILE A 560 -3.18 -22.14 3.60
N TYR A 561 -2.68 -21.17 2.84
CA TYR A 561 -3.41 -19.94 2.60
C TYR A 561 -4.73 -20.19 1.85
N ASN A 562 -4.73 -21.01 0.80
CA ASN A 562 -5.93 -21.38 0.07
C ASN A 562 -6.93 -22.14 0.95
N PHE A 563 -6.45 -23.00 1.87
CA PHE A 563 -7.28 -23.66 2.87
C PHE A 563 -8.03 -22.64 3.73
N THR A 564 -7.38 -21.58 4.17
CA THR A 564 -8.01 -20.52 4.98
C THR A 564 -9.08 -19.73 4.22
N ARG A 565 -9.05 -19.75 2.89
CA ARG A 565 -10.07 -19.12 2.03
C ARG A 565 -11.23 -20.06 1.69
N ASN A 566 -11.05 -21.37 1.83
CA ASN A 566 -12.12 -22.35 1.67
C ASN A 566 -12.97 -22.39 2.93
N THR A 567 -14.09 -21.63 2.91
CA THR A 567 -14.96 -21.43 4.09
C THR A 567 -15.54 -22.74 4.64
N ASP A 568 -15.83 -23.70 3.77
CA ASP A 568 -16.44 -24.98 4.16
C ASP A 568 -15.42 -25.85 4.90
N LYS A 569 -14.23 -26.02 4.33
CA LYS A 569 -13.14 -26.79 4.95
C LYS A 569 -12.59 -26.11 6.21
N LEU A 570 -12.51 -24.80 6.22
CA LEU A 570 -12.10 -24.05 7.39
C LEU A 570 -13.12 -24.19 8.55
N ASN A 571 -14.42 -24.11 8.27
CA ASN A 571 -15.46 -24.30 9.27
C ASN A 571 -15.47 -25.75 9.79
N GLU A 572 -15.32 -26.74 8.93
CA GLU A 572 -15.15 -28.15 9.30
C GLU A 572 -13.96 -28.33 10.25
N PHE A 573 -12.82 -27.70 9.93
CA PHE A 573 -11.61 -27.71 10.76
C PHE A 573 -11.83 -27.04 12.13
N ILE A 574 -12.49 -25.88 12.17
CA ILE A 574 -12.78 -25.16 13.42
C ILE A 574 -13.68 -25.98 14.33
N GLN A 575 -14.67 -26.72 13.77
CA GLN A 575 -15.60 -27.55 14.53
C GLN A 575 -14.94 -28.82 15.07
N ASN A 576 -14.22 -29.53 14.22
CA ASN A 576 -13.64 -30.83 14.56
C ASN A 576 -12.29 -30.71 15.27
N LYS A 577 -11.54 -29.62 15.05
CA LYS A 577 -10.20 -29.36 15.61
C LYS A 577 -9.19 -30.46 15.21
N GLU A 578 -9.40 -31.12 14.08
CA GLU A 578 -8.56 -32.19 13.57
C GLU A 578 -7.59 -31.69 12.50
N LEU A 579 -6.29 -31.78 12.75
CA LEU A 579 -5.25 -31.36 11.82
C LEU A 579 -5.27 -32.19 10.51
N ARG A 580 -5.85 -33.39 10.56
CA ARG A 580 -6.05 -34.25 9.39
C ARG A 580 -6.77 -33.51 8.25
N ILE A 581 -7.79 -32.71 8.54
CA ILE A 581 -8.56 -31.94 7.55
C ILE A 581 -7.66 -30.99 6.76
N LEU A 582 -6.78 -30.27 7.44
CA LEU A 582 -5.80 -29.41 6.80
C LEU A 582 -4.78 -30.20 5.99
N ARG A 583 -4.23 -31.28 6.56
CA ARG A 583 -3.21 -32.10 5.88
C ARG A 583 -3.75 -32.78 4.61
N GLU A 584 -4.96 -33.28 4.62
CA GLU A 584 -5.64 -33.85 3.45
C GLU A 584 -5.87 -32.79 2.37
N TYR A 585 -6.34 -31.59 2.76
CA TYR A 585 -6.50 -30.49 1.83
C TYR A 585 -5.17 -30.07 1.18
N VAL A 586 -4.11 -29.97 1.98
CA VAL A 586 -2.78 -29.60 1.53
C VAL A 586 -2.18 -30.68 0.62
N LYS A 587 -2.42 -31.97 0.88
CA LYS A 587 -2.01 -33.07 -0.01
C LYS A 587 -2.70 -33.03 -1.37
N GLY A 588 -3.87 -32.43 -1.48
CA GLY A 588 -4.66 -32.44 -2.72
C GLY A 588 -5.52 -33.67 -2.88
N GLU A 589 -5.73 -34.47 -1.82
CA GLU A 589 -6.69 -35.55 -1.80
C GLU A 589 -8.11 -34.96 -1.81
N HIS A 590 -8.64 -34.70 -2.99
CA HIS A 590 -10.06 -34.43 -3.15
C HIS A 590 -10.82 -35.72 -3.00
N TYR A 591 -11.62 -35.84 -1.96
CA TYR A 591 -12.70 -36.82 -1.94
C TYR A 591 -13.54 -36.60 -3.18
N GLY A 592 -13.58 -37.64 -4.01
CA GLY A 592 -14.56 -37.75 -5.05
C GLY A 592 -15.93 -37.48 -4.43
N SER A 593 -16.63 -36.53 -5.01
CA SER A 593 -18.02 -36.27 -4.70
C SER A 593 -18.82 -37.57 -4.77
N THR A 594 -19.12 -38.17 -3.63
CA THR A 594 -20.23 -39.09 -3.53
C THR A 594 -21.50 -38.31 -3.77
N ASN A 595 -21.88 -38.18 -5.02
CA ASN A 595 -23.26 -37.94 -5.38
C ASN A 595 -24.07 -39.16 -4.93
N ARG A 596 -24.91 -38.94 -3.93
CA ARG A 596 -26.18 -39.62 -3.78
C ARG A 596 -27.26 -38.59 -3.54
#